data_b1db09052e8b33dec90c86466801445b
#
_entry.id   b1db09052e8b33dec90c86466801445b
#
_cell.length_a   1.000
_cell.length_b   1.000
_cell.length_c   1.000
_cell.angle_alpha   90.00
_cell.angle_beta   90.00
_cell.angle_gamma   90.00
#
_symmetry.space_group_name_H-M   'P 1'
#
loop_
_entity.id
_entity.type
_entity.pdbx_description
1 polymer ?
#
loop_
_entity_poly.entity_id
_entity_poly.type
_entity_poly.pdbx_seq_one_letter_code
_entity_poly.pdbx_strand_id
1 'polypeptide(L)'
;MNHTIPVFLSLLLALALPAKNEKANPIFGKQVSESGIRHSFLICGNPTALVNEKNEIVWQTKGYGRDGFVLKSGNVLVSIGNEAKEITREGEIVWSYKLSKGNKELGSSVRLDNGNTLIVERGVKPQLLEVCKDGSIAVTVPLKPDTQNGHMQTRMARKLPNGNYIVPHLLAFAVKEYKPDGTVVRTIRTDL
;
A
#
# COMPACT_ATOMS: atom_id res chain seq x y z
N MET A 1 59.85 -27.49 21.17
CA MET A 1 59.82 -26.15 20.54
C MET A 1 58.37 -25.89 20.13
N ASN A 2 57.62 -25.20 20.98
CA ASN A 2 56.21 -24.86 20.71
C ASN A 2 56.15 -23.43 20.18
N HIS A 3 55.76 -23.29 18.91
CA HIS A 3 55.51 -22.00 18.33
C HIS A 3 54.02 -21.64 18.46
N THR A 4 53.75 -20.74 19.39
CA THR A 4 52.45 -20.08 19.54
C THR A 4 52.37 -18.89 18.56
N ILE A 5 51.38 -18.93 17.61
CA ILE A 5 51.07 -17.84 16.70
C ILE A 5 50.04 -16.93 17.37
N PRO A 6 50.26 -15.63 17.53
CA PRO A 6 49.25 -14.74 18.08
C PRO A 6 48.20 -14.41 17.00
N VAL A 7 46.93 -14.69 17.34
CA VAL A 7 45.77 -14.27 16.55
C VAL A 7 45.49 -12.80 16.87
N PHE A 8 45.78 -11.94 15.91
CA PHE A 8 45.33 -10.52 15.96
C PHE A 8 43.85 -10.45 15.63
N LEU A 9 43.03 -10.20 16.64
CA LEU A 9 41.63 -9.89 16.48
C LEU A 9 41.48 -8.41 16.15
N SER A 10 41.35 -8.05 14.86
CA SER A 10 41.08 -6.68 14.43
C SER A 10 39.61 -6.36 14.67
N LEU A 11 39.37 -5.57 15.72
CA LEU A 11 38.06 -5.00 16.03
C LEU A 11 37.78 -3.88 15.02
N LEU A 12 36.99 -4.15 13.98
CA LEU A 12 36.46 -3.12 13.09
C LEU A 12 35.37 -2.34 13.86
N LEU A 13 35.74 -1.19 14.36
CA LEU A 13 34.82 -0.21 14.91
C LEU A 13 34.10 0.45 13.72
N ALA A 14 32.88 0.01 13.43
CA ALA A 14 32.01 0.69 12.47
C ALA A 14 31.60 2.03 13.09
N LEU A 15 32.27 3.11 12.68
CA LEU A 15 31.82 4.47 12.95
C LEU A 15 30.51 4.69 12.24
N ALA A 16 29.41 4.64 12.99
CA ALA A 16 28.10 5.13 12.52
C ALA A 16 28.28 6.63 12.22
N LEU A 17 28.26 6.97 10.93
CA LEU A 17 28.16 8.37 10.50
C LEU A 17 26.85 8.93 11.05
N PRO A 18 26.86 10.11 11.69
CA PRO A 18 25.62 10.74 12.13
C PRO A 18 24.76 10.98 10.88
N ALA A 19 23.49 10.56 10.95
CA ALA A 19 22.52 10.87 9.92
C ALA A 19 22.55 12.38 9.68
N LYS A 20 22.87 12.79 8.45
CA LYS A 20 22.76 14.19 8.03
C LYS A 20 21.33 14.61 8.35
N ASN A 21 21.19 15.55 9.29
CA ASN A 21 19.97 16.34 9.46
C ASN A 21 19.81 17.19 8.19
N GLU A 22 19.31 16.58 7.12
CA GLU A 22 18.75 17.36 6.01
C GLU A 22 17.54 18.07 6.60
N LYS A 23 17.60 19.40 6.65
CA LYS A 23 16.47 20.24 7.07
C LYS A 23 15.28 19.79 6.25
N ALA A 24 14.28 19.22 6.92
CA ALA A 24 13.07 18.75 6.29
C ALA A 24 12.50 19.91 5.45
N ASN A 25 12.42 19.68 4.15
CA ASN A 25 11.91 20.68 3.22
C ASN A 25 10.39 20.66 3.29
N PRO A 26 9.71 21.74 3.71
CA PRO A 26 8.24 21.76 3.71
C PRO A 26 7.76 21.64 2.27
N ILE A 27 7.08 20.54 1.93
CA ILE A 27 6.63 20.27 0.54
C ILE A 27 5.46 21.15 0.15
N PHE A 28 4.64 21.51 1.11
CA PHE A 28 3.41 22.24 0.90
C PHE A 28 3.31 23.40 1.87
N GLY A 29 2.45 24.34 1.53
CA GLY A 29 2.15 25.44 2.41
C GLY A 29 1.81 24.97 3.84
N LYS A 30 1.87 25.91 4.77
CA LYS A 30 1.59 25.67 6.17
C LYS A 30 0.22 25.02 6.37
N GLN A 31 0.14 23.96 7.19
CA GLN A 31 -1.17 23.44 7.61
C GLN A 31 -1.94 24.56 8.29
N VAL A 32 -3.16 24.82 7.84
CA VAL A 32 -4.05 25.84 8.41
C VAL A 32 -5.13 25.13 9.21
N SER A 33 -5.27 25.51 10.49
CA SER A 33 -6.31 24.99 11.38
C SER A 33 -6.69 26.09 12.37
N GLU A 34 -7.95 26.48 12.39
CA GLU A 34 -8.49 27.45 13.36
C GLU A 34 -8.44 26.91 14.78
N SER A 35 -8.63 25.61 14.97
CA SER A 35 -8.54 24.94 16.27
C SER A 35 -7.10 24.63 16.70
N GLY A 36 -6.10 24.88 15.85
CA GLY A 36 -4.71 24.52 16.10
C GLY A 36 -4.41 23.01 15.98
N ILE A 37 -5.40 22.18 15.63
CA ILE A 37 -5.23 20.74 15.43
C ILE A 37 -4.37 20.50 14.19
N ARG A 38 -3.39 19.60 14.31
CA ARG A 38 -2.51 19.17 13.24
C ARG A 38 -2.44 17.66 13.22
N HIS A 39 -2.24 17.08 12.07
CA HIS A 39 -2.16 15.64 11.89
C HIS A 39 -0.92 15.26 11.10
N SER A 40 -0.35 14.11 11.45
CA SER A 40 0.52 13.37 10.54
C SER A 40 -0.34 12.67 9.50
N PHE A 41 0.12 12.60 8.25
CA PHE A 41 -0.63 11.95 7.17
C PHE A 41 0.30 11.35 6.10
N LEU A 42 -0.21 10.35 5.39
CA LEU A 42 0.44 9.78 4.23
C LEU A 42 -0.10 10.46 2.96
N ILE A 43 0.82 11.01 2.17
CA ILE A 43 0.52 11.48 0.82
C ILE A 43 0.73 10.33 -0.16
N CYS A 44 -0.30 9.98 -0.92
CA CYS A 44 -0.18 9.11 -2.09
C CYS A 44 -0.21 9.98 -3.34
N GLY A 45 0.92 10.08 -4.01
CA GLY A 45 1.12 10.96 -5.16
C GLY A 45 2.59 10.98 -5.57
N ASN A 46 3.05 12.10 -6.09
CA ASN A 46 4.46 12.33 -6.39
C ASN A 46 4.92 13.61 -5.67
N PRO A 47 5.64 13.48 -4.55
CA PRO A 47 6.13 12.24 -3.93
C PRO A 47 5.04 11.43 -3.20
N THR A 48 5.36 10.18 -2.91
CA THR A 48 4.65 9.39 -1.89
C THR A 48 5.43 9.54 -0.59
N ALA A 49 4.82 10.16 0.42
CA ALA A 49 5.54 10.59 1.61
C ALA A 49 4.69 10.59 2.88
N LEU A 50 5.33 10.41 4.02
CA LEU A 50 4.73 10.70 5.32
C LEU A 50 5.13 12.11 5.77
N VAL A 51 4.13 12.86 6.17
CA VAL A 51 4.28 14.22 6.68
C VAL A 51 3.87 14.22 8.15
N ASN A 52 4.69 14.82 9.00
CA ASN A 52 4.40 14.95 10.42
C ASN A 52 3.54 16.18 10.73
N GLU A 53 3.18 16.34 12.00
CA GLU A 53 2.37 17.45 12.49
C GLU A 53 3.04 18.84 12.34
N LYS A 54 4.36 18.86 12.13
CA LYS A 54 5.13 20.08 11.85
C LYS A 54 5.22 20.40 10.36
N ASN A 55 4.52 19.62 9.53
CA ASN A 55 4.55 19.73 8.06
C ASN A 55 5.92 19.39 7.45
N GLU A 56 6.64 18.47 8.07
CA GLU A 56 7.93 17.99 7.62
C GLU A 56 7.79 16.58 7.03
N ILE A 57 8.48 16.29 5.91
CA ILE A 57 8.59 14.92 5.41
C ILE A 57 9.48 14.14 6.37
N VAL A 58 8.93 13.08 6.93
CA VAL A 58 9.64 12.16 7.82
C VAL A 58 9.95 10.81 7.17
N TRP A 59 9.40 10.56 5.99
CA TRP A 59 9.67 9.41 5.15
C TRP A 59 9.15 9.67 3.73
N GLN A 60 9.83 9.14 2.72
CA GLN A 60 9.35 9.19 1.34
C GLN A 60 9.89 8.01 0.53
N THR A 61 9.19 7.69 -0.56
CA THR A 61 9.62 6.71 -1.54
C THR A 61 9.44 7.24 -2.96
N LYS A 62 10.21 6.68 -3.89
CA LYS A 62 10.11 7.03 -5.32
C LYS A 62 8.85 6.43 -5.94
N GLY A 63 8.28 7.15 -6.89
CA GLY A 63 7.14 6.73 -7.70
C GLY A 63 5.83 7.37 -7.25
N TYR A 64 4.85 7.33 -8.17
CA TYR A 64 3.52 7.85 -7.93
C TYR A 64 2.68 6.83 -7.16
N GLY A 65 2.47 7.06 -5.87
CA GLY A 65 1.57 6.26 -5.04
C GLY A 65 0.11 6.53 -5.40
N ARG A 66 -0.66 5.47 -5.58
CA ARG A 66 -2.10 5.55 -5.84
C ARG A 66 -2.91 5.50 -4.55
N ASP A 67 -2.50 4.63 -3.64
CA ASP A 67 -3.13 4.37 -2.34
C ASP A 67 -2.10 3.83 -1.37
N GLY A 68 -2.29 4.02 -0.08
CA GLY A 68 -1.36 3.52 0.92
C GLY A 68 -1.85 3.64 2.35
N PHE A 69 -1.21 2.87 3.22
CA PHE A 69 -1.52 2.79 4.64
C PHE A 69 -0.23 2.68 5.46
N VAL A 70 -0.20 3.36 6.59
CA VAL A 70 0.78 3.07 7.63
C VAL A 70 0.28 1.87 8.43
N LEU A 71 1.04 0.80 8.42
CA LEU A 71 0.71 -0.44 9.12
C LEU A 71 0.99 -0.33 10.62
N LYS A 72 0.43 -1.24 11.43
CA LYS A 72 0.71 -1.31 12.88
C LYS A 72 2.19 -1.52 13.21
N SER A 73 2.95 -2.14 12.28
CA SER A 73 4.41 -2.28 12.37
C SER A 73 5.18 -0.97 12.21
N GLY A 74 4.52 0.10 11.75
CA GLY A 74 5.15 1.34 11.32
C GLY A 74 5.56 1.35 9.85
N ASN A 75 5.60 0.21 9.16
CA ASN A 75 5.88 0.13 7.73
C ASN A 75 4.78 0.80 6.90
N VAL A 76 5.10 1.15 5.66
CA VAL A 76 4.13 1.72 4.71
C VAL A 76 3.79 0.69 3.65
N LEU A 77 2.52 0.30 3.58
CA LEU A 77 1.97 -0.47 2.47
C LEU A 77 1.47 0.51 1.42
N VAL A 78 1.94 0.41 0.18
CA VAL A 78 1.62 1.38 -0.87
C VAL A 78 1.51 0.70 -2.24
N SER A 79 0.56 1.17 -3.07
CA SER A 79 0.43 0.79 -4.48
C SER A 79 1.13 1.85 -5.33
N ILE A 80 2.24 1.47 -5.99
CA ILE A 80 3.04 2.34 -6.86
C ILE A 80 3.18 1.69 -8.24
N GLY A 81 2.66 2.37 -9.27
CA GLY A 81 2.67 1.81 -10.63
C GLY A 81 1.90 0.49 -10.69
N ASN A 82 2.61 -0.57 -11.07
CA ASN A 82 2.07 -1.94 -11.18
C ASN A 82 2.48 -2.86 -10.03
N GLU A 83 2.90 -2.30 -8.89
CA GLU A 83 3.33 -3.06 -7.73
C GLU A 83 2.69 -2.54 -6.44
N ALA A 84 2.28 -3.46 -5.56
CA ALA A 84 2.02 -3.17 -4.16
C ALA A 84 3.26 -3.53 -3.36
N LYS A 85 3.67 -2.67 -2.43
CA LYS A 85 4.89 -2.84 -1.64
C LYS A 85 4.65 -2.51 -0.17
N GLU A 86 5.22 -3.30 0.71
CA GLU A 86 5.42 -2.94 2.10
C GLU A 86 6.87 -2.49 2.26
N ILE A 87 7.06 -1.24 2.70
CA ILE A 87 8.36 -0.57 2.77
C ILE A 87 8.59 -0.15 4.22
N THR A 88 9.78 -0.45 4.76
CA THR A 88 10.17 -0.03 6.12
C THR A 88 10.44 1.48 6.17
N ARG A 89 10.67 2.01 7.36
CA ARG A 89 11.07 3.43 7.53
C ARG A 89 12.47 3.72 6.98
N GLU A 90 13.30 2.70 6.91
CA GLU A 90 14.66 2.74 6.36
C GLU A 90 14.68 2.63 4.82
N GLY A 91 13.49 2.34 4.21
CA GLY A 91 13.33 2.24 2.76
C GLY A 91 13.50 0.82 2.20
N GLU A 92 13.57 -0.20 3.05
CA GLU A 92 13.67 -1.60 2.62
C GLU A 92 12.29 -2.13 2.19
N ILE A 93 12.24 -2.84 1.07
CA ILE A 93 11.02 -3.55 0.62
C ILE A 93 11.00 -4.91 1.28
N VAL A 94 10.09 -5.11 2.24
CA VAL A 94 9.96 -6.37 2.99
C VAL A 94 8.86 -7.28 2.46
N TRP A 95 8.02 -6.77 1.58
CA TRP A 95 7.01 -7.54 0.85
C TRP A 95 6.64 -6.81 -0.45
N SER A 96 6.33 -7.56 -1.50
CA SER A 96 5.81 -6.97 -2.74
C SER A 96 4.89 -7.93 -3.47
N TYR A 97 3.98 -7.35 -4.25
CA TYR A 97 3.11 -8.03 -5.19
C TYR A 97 3.14 -7.30 -6.53
N LYS A 98 3.29 -8.02 -7.62
CA LYS A 98 3.30 -7.46 -8.96
C LYS A 98 1.99 -7.78 -9.70
N LEU A 99 1.45 -6.78 -10.38
CA LEU A 99 0.24 -6.87 -11.19
C LEU A 99 0.23 -8.12 -12.08
N SER A 100 -0.87 -8.86 -12.09
CA SER A 100 -1.06 -10.04 -12.93
C SER A 100 -0.96 -9.71 -14.42
N LYS A 101 -0.37 -10.63 -15.18
CA LYS A 101 -0.26 -10.50 -16.65
C LYS A 101 -1.64 -10.32 -17.29
N GLY A 102 -1.76 -9.29 -18.14
CA GLY A 102 -2.98 -8.96 -18.87
C GLY A 102 -3.85 -7.92 -18.19
N ASN A 103 -3.70 -7.67 -16.87
CA ASN A 103 -4.32 -6.52 -16.23
C ASN A 103 -3.50 -5.23 -16.48
N LYS A 104 -4.11 -4.08 -16.26
CA LYS A 104 -3.51 -2.77 -16.61
C LYS A 104 -3.02 -1.99 -15.41
N GLU A 105 -3.73 -2.08 -14.30
CA GLU A 105 -3.48 -1.23 -13.14
C GLU A 105 -3.83 -1.93 -11.83
N LEU A 106 -3.06 -1.62 -10.78
CA LEU A 106 -3.48 -1.88 -9.41
C LEU A 106 -4.41 -0.76 -8.93
N GLY A 107 -5.39 -1.14 -8.14
CA GLY A 107 -6.17 -0.23 -7.30
C GLY A 107 -5.54 -0.09 -5.91
N SER A 108 -6.37 -0.23 -4.88
CA SER A 108 -5.92 -0.21 -3.49
C SER A 108 -5.26 -1.53 -3.07
N SER A 109 -4.38 -1.43 -2.07
CA SER A 109 -3.80 -2.56 -1.35
C SER A 109 -4.04 -2.37 0.14
N VAL A 110 -4.72 -3.31 0.79
CA VAL A 110 -5.13 -3.21 2.20
C VAL A 110 -4.65 -4.43 2.97
N ARG A 111 -3.92 -4.23 4.05
CA ARG A 111 -3.55 -5.33 4.96
C ARG A 111 -4.77 -5.77 5.75
N LEU A 112 -5.08 -7.05 5.70
CA LEU A 112 -6.15 -7.68 6.47
C LEU A 112 -5.65 -8.13 7.84
N ASP A 113 -6.58 -8.35 8.79
CA ASP A 113 -6.23 -8.79 10.15
C ASP A 113 -5.57 -10.17 10.20
N ASN A 114 -5.84 -11.05 9.20
CA ASN A 114 -5.19 -12.35 9.06
C ASN A 114 -3.76 -12.27 8.48
N GLY A 115 -3.26 -11.07 8.19
CA GLY A 115 -1.93 -10.83 7.62
C GLY A 115 -1.86 -10.87 6.09
N ASN A 116 -2.90 -11.33 5.39
CA ASN A 116 -2.97 -11.26 3.93
C ASN A 116 -3.13 -9.80 3.46
N THR A 117 -2.82 -9.55 2.21
CA THR A 117 -3.06 -8.24 1.58
C THR A 117 -4.18 -8.37 0.55
N LEU A 118 -5.27 -7.62 0.76
CA LEU A 118 -6.34 -7.49 -0.23
C LEU A 118 -5.88 -6.52 -1.32
N ILE A 119 -5.87 -6.98 -2.56
CA ILE A 119 -5.42 -6.23 -3.73
C ILE A 119 -6.56 -6.13 -4.74
N VAL A 120 -6.72 -4.95 -5.33
CA VAL A 120 -7.63 -4.72 -6.46
C VAL A 120 -6.81 -4.66 -7.74
N GLU A 121 -7.14 -5.50 -8.71
CA GLU A 121 -6.61 -5.43 -10.07
C GLU A 121 -7.67 -5.02 -11.06
N ARG A 122 -7.29 -4.18 -12.02
CA ARG A 122 -8.15 -3.63 -13.06
C ARG A 122 -7.59 -3.90 -14.45
N GLY A 123 -8.45 -4.07 -15.42
CA GLY A 123 -8.07 -4.31 -16.83
C GLY A 123 -8.94 -5.35 -17.49
N VAL A 124 -8.31 -6.28 -18.20
CA VAL A 124 -9.02 -7.32 -18.98
C VAL A 124 -9.66 -8.37 -18.08
N LYS A 125 -9.02 -8.68 -16.94
CA LYS A 125 -9.52 -9.64 -15.94
C LYS A 125 -9.58 -8.97 -14.57
N PRO A 126 -10.52 -8.04 -14.38
CA PRO A 126 -10.64 -7.32 -13.10
C PRO A 126 -10.97 -8.29 -11.98
N GLN A 127 -10.23 -8.17 -10.86
CA GLN A 127 -10.35 -9.10 -9.75
C GLN A 127 -9.90 -8.51 -8.43
N LEU A 128 -10.34 -9.13 -7.34
CA LEU A 128 -9.74 -8.97 -6.02
C LEU A 128 -8.89 -10.19 -5.72
N LEU A 129 -7.78 -9.97 -5.04
CA LEU A 129 -6.89 -11.02 -4.58
C LEU A 129 -6.62 -10.86 -3.10
N GLU A 130 -6.65 -11.96 -2.34
CA GLU A 130 -5.99 -12.01 -1.05
C GLU A 130 -4.63 -12.67 -1.24
N VAL A 131 -3.57 -11.89 -1.09
CA VAL A 131 -2.19 -12.33 -1.26
C VAL A 131 -1.58 -12.58 0.11
N CYS A 132 -1.07 -13.78 0.32
CA CYS A 132 -0.37 -14.17 1.53
C CYS A 132 0.98 -13.46 1.69
N LYS A 133 1.57 -13.56 2.88
CA LYS A 133 2.89 -12.96 3.15
C LYS A 133 4.01 -13.58 2.29
N ASP A 134 3.89 -14.85 1.94
CA ASP A 134 4.83 -15.57 1.06
C ASP A 134 4.60 -15.29 -0.44
N GLY A 135 3.61 -14.46 -0.78
CA GLY A 135 3.25 -14.12 -2.15
C GLY A 135 2.25 -15.08 -2.81
N SER A 136 1.86 -16.18 -2.16
CA SER A 136 0.82 -17.09 -2.67
C SER A 136 -0.55 -16.42 -2.65
N ILE A 137 -1.47 -16.84 -3.54
CA ILE A 137 -2.83 -16.31 -3.64
C ILE A 137 -3.77 -17.21 -2.84
N ALA A 138 -4.30 -16.68 -1.74
CA ALA A 138 -5.28 -17.39 -0.90
C ALA A 138 -6.70 -17.33 -1.47
N VAL A 139 -7.10 -16.19 -2.06
CA VAL A 139 -8.44 -15.97 -2.62
C VAL A 139 -8.34 -15.17 -3.91
N THR A 140 -9.12 -15.56 -4.91
CA THR A 140 -9.34 -14.81 -6.14
C THR A 140 -10.84 -14.59 -6.33
N VAL A 141 -11.26 -13.32 -6.38
CA VAL A 141 -12.66 -12.92 -6.58
C VAL A 141 -12.77 -12.23 -7.94
N PRO A 142 -13.35 -12.88 -8.97
CA PRO A 142 -13.56 -12.22 -10.25
C PRO A 142 -14.59 -11.09 -10.09
N LEU A 143 -14.26 -9.92 -10.63
CA LEU A 143 -15.16 -8.76 -10.60
C LEU A 143 -15.96 -8.65 -11.90
N LYS A 144 -17.16 -8.09 -11.78
CA LYS A 144 -18.07 -7.81 -12.89
C LYS A 144 -18.30 -6.29 -13.01
N PRO A 145 -17.33 -5.55 -13.58
CA PRO A 145 -17.48 -4.11 -13.80
C PRO A 145 -18.46 -3.83 -14.94
N ASP A 146 -19.02 -2.63 -14.92
CA ASP A 146 -19.99 -2.18 -15.93
C ASP A 146 -19.31 -1.46 -17.11
N THR A 147 -17.98 -1.54 -17.21
CA THR A 147 -17.16 -0.95 -18.27
C THR A 147 -15.94 -1.78 -18.60
N GLN A 148 -15.53 -1.75 -19.86
CA GLN A 148 -14.28 -2.35 -20.33
C GLN A 148 -13.08 -1.38 -20.16
N ASN A 149 -13.31 -0.12 -19.82
CA ASN A 149 -12.24 0.81 -19.52
C ASN A 149 -11.66 0.49 -18.13
N GLY A 150 -10.51 -0.20 -18.10
CA GLY A 150 -9.85 -0.62 -16.86
C GLY A 150 -9.64 0.53 -15.85
N HIS A 151 -9.36 1.75 -16.34
CA HIS A 151 -9.18 2.91 -15.47
C HIS A 151 -10.47 3.31 -14.73
N MET A 152 -11.63 3.04 -15.33
CA MET A 152 -12.95 3.43 -14.84
C MET A 152 -13.72 2.28 -14.16
N GLN A 153 -13.12 1.10 -13.95
CA GLN A 153 -13.77 -0.04 -13.31
C GLN A 153 -13.98 0.20 -11.81
N THR A 154 -13.03 -0.18 -11.00
CA THR A 154 -13.05 0.04 -9.54
C THR A 154 -11.66 0.36 -9.03
N ARG A 155 -11.55 1.06 -7.92
CA ARG A 155 -10.24 1.45 -7.38
C ARG A 155 -9.96 0.85 -6.02
N MET A 156 -10.97 0.43 -5.30
CA MET A 156 -10.82 -0.05 -3.93
C MET A 156 -11.77 -1.20 -3.63
N ALA A 157 -11.47 -1.91 -2.57
CA ALA A 157 -12.34 -2.89 -1.95
C ALA A 157 -12.12 -2.93 -0.44
N ARG A 158 -13.11 -3.47 0.28
CA ARG A 158 -12.96 -3.80 1.70
C ARG A 158 -13.55 -5.19 1.94
N LYS A 159 -12.90 -5.96 2.80
CA LYS A 159 -13.43 -7.24 3.29
C LYS A 159 -14.38 -6.95 4.44
N LEU A 160 -15.54 -7.58 4.43
CA LEU A 160 -16.55 -7.47 5.47
C LEU A 160 -16.35 -8.56 6.55
N PRO A 161 -16.88 -8.39 7.76
CA PRO A 161 -16.80 -9.40 8.82
C PRO A 161 -17.43 -10.76 8.44
N ASN A 162 -18.42 -10.77 7.53
CA ASN A 162 -19.05 -11.99 7.01
C ASN A 162 -18.22 -12.72 5.95
N GLY A 163 -16.99 -12.22 5.64
CA GLY A 163 -16.09 -12.79 4.63
C GLY A 163 -16.33 -12.30 3.20
N ASN A 164 -17.41 -11.56 2.93
CA ASN A 164 -17.67 -10.96 1.63
C ASN A 164 -16.80 -9.71 1.40
N TYR A 165 -16.87 -9.17 0.19
CA TYR A 165 -16.12 -7.99 -0.22
C TYR A 165 -17.06 -6.93 -0.74
N ILE A 166 -16.88 -5.69 -0.28
CA ILE A 166 -17.62 -4.53 -0.78
C ILE A 166 -16.74 -3.76 -1.76
N VAL A 167 -17.29 -3.45 -2.94
CA VAL A 167 -16.55 -2.92 -4.09
C VAL A 167 -17.34 -1.81 -4.75
N PRO A 168 -16.87 -0.54 -4.76
CA PRO A 168 -17.48 0.51 -5.53
C PRO A 168 -17.18 0.35 -7.03
N HIS A 169 -18.18 0.52 -7.88
CA HIS A 169 -18.12 0.49 -9.33
C HIS A 169 -18.35 1.90 -9.88
N LEU A 170 -17.31 2.52 -10.44
CA LEU A 170 -17.28 3.95 -10.71
C LEU A 170 -18.36 4.40 -11.71
N LEU A 171 -18.49 3.72 -12.86
CA LEU A 171 -19.45 4.11 -13.89
C LEU A 171 -20.85 3.51 -13.70
N ALA A 172 -20.98 2.55 -12.81
CA ALA A 172 -22.30 1.98 -12.47
C ALA A 172 -23.03 2.80 -11.41
N PHE A 173 -22.37 3.79 -10.80
CA PHE A 173 -22.89 4.52 -9.64
C PHE A 173 -23.44 3.55 -8.59
N ALA A 174 -22.64 2.53 -8.27
CA ALA A 174 -23.07 1.44 -7.42
C ALA A 174 -21.93 0.91 -6.56
N VAL A 175 -22.29 0.38 -5.41
CA VAL A 175 -21.41 -0.43 -4.57
C VAL A 175 -21.97 -1.85 -4.59
N LYS A 176 -21.16 -2.82 -5.01
CA LYS A 176 -21.55 -4.24 -5.08
C LYS A 176 -20.89 -5.02 -3.93
N GLU A 177 -21.64 -5.94 -3.34
CA GLU A 177 -21.12 -6.92 -2.39
C GLU A 177 -20.92 -8.25 -3.10
N TYR A 178 -19.70 -8.79 -3.01
CA TYR A 178 -19.29 -10.04 -3.64
C TYR A 178 -18.99 -11.10 -2.59
N LYS A 179 -19.42 -12.34 -2.86
CA LYS A 179 -18.90 -13.52 -2.18
C LYS A 179 -17.47 -13.83 -2.68
N PRO A 180 -16.69 -14.66 -1.96
CA PRO A 180 -15.37 -15.12 -2.43
C PRO A 180 -15.37 -15.80 -3.80
N ASP A 181 -16.48 -16.40 -4.22
CA ASP A 181 -16.66 -17.03 -5.53
C ASP A 181 -16.99 -16.05 -6.68
N GLY A 182 -17.09 -14.76 -6.39
CA GLY A 182 -17.45 -13.71 -7.36
C GLY A 182 -18.96 -13.52 -7.57
N THR A 183 -19.81 -14.20 -6.80
CA THR A 183 -21.27 -13.98 -6.81
C THR A 183 -21.59 -12.62 -6.21
N VAL A 184 -22.33 -11.77 -6.95
CA VAL A 184 -22.87 -10.51 -6.43
C VAL A 184 -24.12 -10.81 -5.62
N VAL A 185 -24.08 -10.51 -4.33
CA VAL A 185 -25.22 -10.76 -3.41
C VAL A 185 -26.04 -9.50 -3.14
N ARG A 186 -25.45 -8.33 -3.34
CA ARG A 186 -26.15 -7.05 -3.16
C ARG A 186 -25.55 -5.97 -4.06
N THR A 187 -26.42 -5.11 -4.57
CA THR A 187 -26.05 -3.87 -5.27
C THR A 187 -26.73 -2.71 -4.60
N ILE A 188 -25.94 -1.72 -4.18
CA ILE A 188 -26.42 -0.47 -3.58
C ILE A 188 -26.19 0.63 -4.61
N ARG A 189 -27.25 1.27 -5.06
CA ARG A 189 -27.17 2.42 -5.99
C ARG A 189 -26.71 3.65 -5.23
N THR A 190 -25.90 4.50 -5.90
CA THR A 190 -25.36 5.75 -5.35
C THR A 190 -25.74 6.97 -6.19
N ASP A 191 -26.48 6.78 -7.27
CA ASP A 191 -27.09 7.83 -8.10
C ASP A 191 -28.48 8.20 -7.55
N LEU A 192 -28.50 9.00 -6.52
CA LEU A 192 -29.70 9.53 -5.88
C LEU A 192 -30.07 10.88 -6.48
#